data_b1f94c5375fbaf828fb6472abf1fd1c9
#
_entry.id   b1f94c5375fbaf828fb6472abf1fd1c9
#
_cell.length_a   1.000
_cell.length_b   1.000
_cell.length_c   1.000
_cell.angle_alpha   90.00
_cell.angle_beta   90.00
_cell.angle_gamma   90.00
#
_symmetry.space_group_name_H-M   'P 1'
#
loop_
_entity.id
_entity.type
_entity.pdbx_description
1 polymer ?
#
loop_
_entity_poly.entity_id
_entity_poly.type
_entity_poly.pdbx_seq_one_letter_code
_entity_poly.pdbx_strand_id
1 'polypeptide(L)'
;TVFPEKNDHGSIYRLTSSVNGKKVAVYTAHLDYLDCAYYNARGYDGSTWKEIPLPASVDEIMKVNVASQRDDAIRMFIAQAEKDLANGYRVIVGGDFNEPSHRDWIEKNKNLYDHNGFVVPWTVTTLLEEAGFIDSYRKIYPNPLTHPGFTYPSDNLAKTPEKITWAPKADERDRIDFIFYKGKGLKAKKAVLFGPKESIVRSQRVEETSKDEFIVPLDVWPTDHKGLLVTFICK
;
A
#
# COMPACT_ATOMS: atom_id res chain seq x y z
N THR A 1 11.65 2.09 -17.94
CA THR A 1 11.96 2.07 -16.50
C THR A 1 12.14 3.50 -16.05
N VAL A 2 11.48 3.90 -14.99
CA VAL A 2 11.58 5.25 -14.42
C VAL A 2 12.56 5.25 -13.27
N PHE A 3 12.69 4.13 -12.65
CA PHE A 3 13.59 3.90 -11.56
C PHE A 3 14.49 2.72 -11.90
N PRO A 4 15.76 2.94 -12.09
CA PRO A 4 16.73 1.89 -12.22
C PRO A 4 17.23 1.53 -10.82
N GLU A 5 16.93 0.34 -10.31
CA GLU A 5 17.63 -0.65 -10.19
C GLU A 5 19.13 -0.76 -9.93
N LYS A 6 19.72 -0.34 -8.87
CA LYS A 6 20.99 -0.95 -8.49
C LYS A 6 20.77 -2.33 -7.83
N ASN A 7 19.55 -2.56 -7.37
CA ASN A 7 19.11 -3.79 -6.71
C ASN A 7 17.68 -3.94 -7.13
N ASP A 8 17.17 -5.08 -7.45
CA ASP A 8 15.78 -5.36 -7.83
C ASP A 8 14.70 -4.92 -6.79
N HIS A 9 15.08 -4.00 -5.91
CA HIS A 9 14.25 -3.48 -4.83
C HIS A 9 13.61 -2.16 -5.23
N GLY A 10 12.39 -2.21 -5.71
CA GLY A 10 11.60 -1.01 -5.88
C GLY A 10 11.49 -0.46 -7.29
N SER A 11 11.56 -1.32 -8.30
CA SER A 11 11.41 -0.90 -9.70
C SER A 11 10.06 -0.24 -9.96
N ILE A 12 10.08 0.88 -10.67
CA ILE A 12 8.90 1.56 -11.18
C ILE A 12 8.95 1.58 -12.70
N TYR A 13 7.91 1.03 -13.33
CA TYR A 13 7.77 0.99 -14.78
C TYR A 13 6.68 1.95 -15.23
N ARG A 14 6.87 2.55 -16.40
CA ARG A 14 5.95 3.52 -16.99
C ARG A 14 5.41 3.00 -18.32
N LEU A 15 4.08 3.02 -18.46
CA LEU A 15 3.36 2.81 -19.70
C LEU A 15 2.58 4.07 -20.06
N THR A 16 2.55 4.45 -21.33
CA THR A 16 1.68 5.51 -21.82
C THR A 16 0.63 4.99 -22.76
N SER A 17 -0.56 5.56 -22.68
CA SER A 17 -1.71 5.20 -23.52
C SER A 17 -2.60 6.41 -23.76
N SER A 18 -3.67 6.20 -24.50
CA SER A 18 -4.73 7.19 -24.72
C SER A 18 -6.08 6.57 -24.41
N VAL A 19 -6.88 7.26 -23.61
CA VAL A 19 -8.26 6.88 -23.28
C VAL A 19 -9.18 8.02 -23.70
N ASN A 20 -10.09 7.76 -24.64
CA ASN A 20 -10.98 8.78 -25.21
C ASN A 20 -10.24 10.04 -25.69
N GLY A 21 -9.10 9.86 -26.37
CA GLY A 21 -8.26 10.96 -26.85
C GLY A 21 -7.46 11.70 -25.76
N LYS A 22 -7.51 11.24 -24.52
CA LYS A 22 -6.75 11.83 -23.39
C LYS A 22 -5.50 11.02 -23.12
N LYS A 23 -4.36 11.67 -23.04
CA LYS A 23 -3.09 11.03 -22.67
C LYS A 23 -3.14 10.51 -21.23
N VAL A 24 -2.76 9.26 -21.02
CA VAL A 24 -2.66 8.63 -19.69
C VAL A 24 -1.29 7.99 -19.56
N ALA A 25 -0.62 8.26 -18.46
CA ALA A 25 0.59 7.58 -18.03
C ALA A 25 0.24 6.71 -16.80
N VAL A 26 0.49 5.42 -16.94
CA VAL A 26 0.28 4.44 -15.86
C VAL A 26 1.65 3.95 -15.41
N TYR A 27 1.85 3.98 -14.12
CA TYR A 27 3.06 3.50 -13.46
C TYR A 27 2.70 2.30 -12.60
N THR A 28 3.49 1.24 -12.69
CA THR A 28 3.42 0.10 -11.77
C THR A 28 4.66 0.10 -10.88
N ALA A 29 4.47 -0.11 -9.60
CA ALA A 29 5.51 -0.09 -8.59
C ALA A 29 5.45 -1.38 -7.76
N HIS A 30 6.63 -1.89 -7.41
CA HIS A 30 6.83 -2.80 -6.31
C HIS A 30 8.01 -2.25 -5.52
N LEU A 31 7.72 -1.51 -4.45
CA LEU A 31 8.76 -0.79 -3.72
C LEU A 31 9.57 -1.75 -2.82
N ASP A 32 10.69 -1.24 -2.32
CA ASP A 32 11.62 -2.00 -1.48
C ASP A 32 10.90 -2.69 -0.31
N TYR A 33 11.13 -4.00 -0.17
CA TYR A 33 10.52 -4.83 0.87
C TYR A 33 11.41 -5.02 2.11
N LEU A 34 12.59 -4.41 2.13
CA LEU A 34 13.47 -4.41 3.30
C LEU A 34 13.17 -3.20 4.21
N ASP A 35 13.61 -3.30 5.44
CA ASP A 35 13.38 -2.25 6.46
C ASP A 35 11.89 -1.84 6.55
N CYS A 36 11.01 -2.86 6.55
CA CYS A 36 9.58 -2.67 6.70
C CYS A 36 9.23 -2.26 8.13
N ALA A 37 9.37 -0.98 8.42
CA ALA A 37 9.27 -0.42 9.77
C ALA A 37 7.91 -0.61 10.46
N TYR A 38 6.85 -0.90 9.72
CA TYR A 38 5.56 -1.23 10.32
C TYR A 38 5.57 -2.59 11.05
N TYR A 39 6.52 -3.47 10.76
CA TYR A 39 6.80 -4.65 11.57
C TYR A 39 7.51 -4.30 12.87
N ASN A 40 8.42 -3.31 12.85
CA ASN A 40 9.08 -2.84 14.09
C ASN A 40 8.04 -2.33 15.09
N ALA A 41 7.04 -1.60 14.63
CA ALA A 41 5.92 -1.15 15.46
C ALA A 41 5.10 -2.30 16.08
N ARG A 42 5.23 -3.52 15.54
CA ARG A 42 4.60 -4.77 16.01
C ARG A 42 5.54 -5.70 16.75
N GLY A 43 6.77 -5.27 17.03
CA GLY A 43 7.76 -6.06 17.75
C GLY A 43 8.51 -7.08 16.89
N TYR A 44 8.61 -6.84 15.59
CA TYR A 44 9.39 -7.64 14.65
C TYR A 44 10.36 -6.77 13.86
N ASP A 45 11.53 -7.30 13.58
CA ASP A 45 12.50 -6.64 12.70
C ASP A 45 12.05 -6.76 11.24
N GLY A 46 11.91 -5.62 10.55
CA GLY A 46 11.34 -5.54 9.20
C GLY A 46 12.25 -6.04 8.07
N SER A 47 13.42 -6.60 8.39
CA SER A 47 14.35 -7.22 7.42
C SER A 47 14.66 -8.67 7.75
N THR A 48 14.73 -9.03 9.03
CA THR A 48 15.07 -10.38 9.49
C THR A 48 13.89 -11.17 10.00
N TRP A 49 12.74 -10.51 10.22
CA TRP A 49 11.49 -11.09 10.72
C TRP A 49 11.59 -11.72 12.11
N LYS A 50 12.64 -11.37 12.85
CA LYS A 50 12.82 -11.82 14.24
C LYS A 50 12.06 -10.92 15.20
N GLU A 51 11.58 -11.52 16.30
CA GLU A 51 10.99 -10.74 17.39
C GLU A 51 12.04 -9.80 17.99
N ILE A 52 11.64 -8.55 18.22
CA ILE A 52 12.42 -7.47 18.85
C ILE A 52 11.55 -6.74 19.87
N PRO A 53 12.14 -6.02 20.82
CA PRO A 53 11.38 -5.09 21.65
C PRO A 53 10.64 -4.04 20.81
N LEU A 54 9.49 -3.60 21.31
CA LEU A 54 8.78 -2.48 20.69
C LEU A 54 9.66 -1.23 20.70
N PRO A 55 9.64 -0.41 19.63
CA PRO A 55 10.34 0.86 19.61
C PRO A 55 9.81 1.79 20.71
N ALA A 56 10.68 2.64 21.24
CA ALA A 56 10.31 3.58 22.30
C ALA A 56 9.56 4.81 21.75
N SER A 57 9.63 5.07 20.45
CA SER A 57 9.05 6.25 19.83
C SER A 57 8.74 6.06 18.34
N VAL A 58 7.92 6.96 17.79
CA VAL A 58 7.68 7.07 16.35
C VAL A 58 8.99 7.43 15.60
N ASP A 59 9.88 8.22 16.22
CA ASP A 59 11.15 8.58 15.59
C ASP A 59 12.04 7.35 15.33
N GLU A 60 12.03 6.37 16.23
CA GLU A 60 12.75 5.11 16.03
C GLU A 60 12.14 4.32 14.84
N ILE A 61 10.81 4.27 14.73
CA ILE A 61 10.12 3.64 13.61
C ILE A 61 10.52 4.36 12.31
N MET A 62 10.44 5.68 12.29
CA MET A 62 10.74 6.48 11.11
C MET A 62 12.20 6.38 10.67
N LYS A 63 13.13 6.24 11.64
CA LYS A 63 14.54 6.02 11.34
C LYS A 63 14.77 4.72 10.55
N VAL A 64 14.06 3.64 10.91
CA VAL A 64 14.09 2.39 10.13
C VAL A 64 13.40 2.59 8.78
N ASN A 65 12.24 3.26 8.76
CA ASN A 65 11.46 3.47 7.55
C ASN A 65 12.24 4.15 6.43
N VAL A 66 13.00 5.21 6.75
CA VAL A 66 13.78 5.97 5.77
C VAL A 66 15.14 5.33 5.44
N ALA A 67 15.50 4.22 6.07
CA ALA A 67 16.68 3.44 5.69
C ALA A 67 16.45 2.63 4.41
N SER A 68 15.19 2.36 4.07
CA SER A 68 14.80 1.70 2.81
C SER A 68 14.95 2.65 1.62
N GLN A 69 14.81 2.09 0.41
CA GLN A 69 14.84 2.88 -0.84
C GLN A 69 13.43 3.35 -1.29
N ARG A 70 12.39 3.14 -0.48
CA ARG A 70 10.99 3.45 -0.89
C ARG A 70 10.76 4.93 -1.16
N ASP A 71 11.22 5.79 -0.28
CA ASP A 71 11.04 7.24 -0.44
C ASP A 71 11.88 7.81 -1.58
N ASP A 72 13.09 7.30 -1.81
CA ASP A 72 13.93 7.67 -2.97
C ASP A 72 13.22 7.30 -4.28
N ALA A 73 12.67 6.10 -4.37
CA ALA A 73 11.91 5.64 -5.53
C ALA A 73 10.70 6.53 -5.81
N ILE A 74 9.94 6.88 -4.77
CA ILE A 74 8.75 7.74 -4.89
C ILE A 74 9.14 9.18 -5.27
N ARG A 75 10.24 9.74 -4.75
CA ARG A 75 10.73 11.05 -5.16
C ARG A 75 11.10 11.08 -6.65
N MET A 76 11.76 10.04 -7.15
CA MET A 76 12.06 9.91 -8.58
C MET A 76 10.79 9.74 -9.43
N PHE A 77 9.82 8.93 -8.95
CA PHE A 77 8.51 8.84 -9.59
C PHE A 77 7.83 10.20 -9.69
N ILE A 78 7.74 10.95 -8.58
CA ILE A 78 7.10 12.28 -8.53
C ILE A 78 7.78 13.21 -9.56
N ALA A 79 9.10 13.25 -9.60
CA ALA A 79 9.84 14.08 -10.56
C ALA A 79 9.53 13.72 -12.03
N GLN A 80 9.34 12.44 -12.36
CA GLN A 80 8.94 12.01 -13.69
C GLN A 80 7.46 12.30 -13.97
N ALA A 81 6.60 12.06 -12.99
CA ALA A 81 5.17 12.30 -13.10
C ALA A 81 4.84 13.78 -13.33
N GLU A 82 5.57 14.70 -12.71
CA GLU A 82 5.42 16.14 -12.96
C GLU A 82 5.73 16.52 -14.43
N LYS A 83 6.74 15.89 -15.05
CA LYS A 83 7.01 16.06 -16.49
C LYS A 83 5.85 15.55 -17.34
N ASP A 84 5.26 14.42 -16.96
CA ASP A 84 4.09 13.89 -17.67
C ASP A 84 2.88 14.80 -17.53
N LEU A 85 2.61 15.29 -16.32
CA LEU A 85 1.52 16.23 -16.07
C LEU A 85 1.69 17.52 -16.89
N ALA A 86 2.91 18.08 -16.96
CA ALA A 86 3.24 19.23 -17.78
C ALA A 86 3.01 18.97 -19.28
N ASN A 87 3.22 17.74 -19.74
CA ASN A 87 2.94 17.27 -21.10
C ASN A 87 1.48 16.86 -21.35
N GLY A 88 0.58 17.13 -20.39
CA GLY A 88 -0.85 16.92 -20.51
C GLY A 88 -1.33 15.48 -20.25
N TYR A 89 -0.48 14.65 -19.69
CA TYR A 89 -0.90 13.32 -19.25
C TYR A 89 -1.73 13.40 -17.96
N ARG A 90 -2.61 12.42 -17.79
CA ARG A 90 -3.19 12.02 -16.51
C ARG A 90 -2.32 10.91 -15.98
N VAL A 91 -1.91 11.00 -14.73
CA VAL A 91 -0.97 10.06 -14.12
C VAL A 91 -1.68 9.17 -13.13
N ILE A 92 -1.44 7.87 -13.23
CA ILE A 92 -1.88 6.85 -12.28
C ILE A 92 -0.64 6.05 -11.89
N VAL A 93 -0.48 5.79 -10.60
CA VAL A 93 0.55 4.87 -10.07
C VAL A 93 -0.12 3.87 -9.15
N GLY A 94 0.25 2.61 -9.27
CA GLY A 94 -0.26 1.57 -8.38
C GLY A 94 0.70 0.40 -8.25
N GLY A 95 0.50 -0.36 -7.20
CA GLY A 95 1.27 -1.55 -6.86
C GLY A 95 1.46 -1.71 -5.36
N ASP A 96 2.32 -2.64 -4.99
CA ASP A 96 2.75 -2.85 -3.62
C ASP A 96 3.82 -1.82 -3.25
N PHE A 97 3.51 -1.01 -2.23
CA PHE A 97 4.43 0.02 -1.76
C PHE A 97 5.26 -0.45 -0.55
N ASN A 98 5.00 -1.64 -0.03
CA ASN A 98 5.69 -2.20 1.14
C ASN A 98 5.77 -1.23 2.34
N GLU A 99 4.82 -0.31 2.42
CA GLU A 99 4.68 0.68 3.48
C GLU A 99 3.19 1.02 3.63
N PRO A 100 2.64 1.08 4.84
CA PRO A 100 1.25 1.49 5.06
C PRO A 100 1.00 2.97 4.70
N SER A 101 -0.24 3.41 4.86
CA SER A 101 -0.60 4.81 4.65
C SER A 101 -0.64 5.59 5.95
N HIS A 102 -0.11 6.83 5.91
CA HIS A 102 -0.27 7.81 6.99
C HIS A 102 -1.76 8.12 7.29
N ARG A 103 -2.66 7.86 6.33
CA ARG A 103 -4.10 7.99 6.53
C ARG A 103 -4.74 6.80 7.25
N ASP A 104 -4.00 5.72 7.44
CA ASP A 104 -4.46 4.48 8.04
C ASP A 104 -3.89 4.25 9.43
N TRP A 105 -2.76 4.86 9.77
CA TRP A 105 -2.14 4.84 11.10
C TRP A 105 -2.40 6.13 11.85
N ILE A 106 -3.65 6.32 12.30
CA ILE A 106 -4.14 7.57 12.88
C ILE A 106 -4.52 7.40 14.35
N GLU A 107 -4.72 8.49 15.06
CA GLU A 107 -5.06 8.51 16.50
C GLU A 107 -6.26 7.60 16.84
N LYS A 108 -7.26 7.50 15.94
CA LYS A 108 -8.48 6.74 16.18
C LYS A 108 -8.30 5.23 16.19
N ASN A 109 -7.27 4.72 15.55
CA ASN A 109 -7.01 3.27 15.44
C ASN A 109 -5.62 2.85 15.95
N LYS A 110 -4.91 3.72 16.64
CA LYS A 110 -3.56 3.44 17.13
C LYS A 110 -3.45 2.23 18.08
N ASN A 111 -4.57 1.78 18.65
CA ASN A 111 -4.63 0.60 19.50
C ASN A 111 -5.30 -0.60 18.82
N LEU A 112 -5.58 -0.53 17.52
CA LEU A 112 -6.08 -1.64 16.72
C LEU A 112 -4.94 -2.21 15.86
N TYR A 113 -5.11 -3.45 15.37
CA TYR A 113 -4.21 -4.10 14.41
C TYR A 113 -2.74 -4.10 14.84
N ASP A 114 -2.54 -4.21 16.16
CA ASP A 114 -1.21 -4.14 16.80
C ASP A 114 -0.37 -2.93 16.38
N HIS A 115 -1.01 -1.77 16.18
CA HIS A 115 -0.31 -0.50 16.01
C HIS A 115 0.36 -0.03 17.32
N ASN A 116 0.07 -0.68 18.46
CA ASN A 116 0.72 -0.47 19.77
C ASN A 116 0.80 0.99 20.25
N GLY A 117 -0.24 1.77 19.95
CA GLY A 117 -0.33 3.18 20.33
C GLY A 117 0.35 4.15 19.38
N PHE A 118 1.00 3.66 18.32
CA PHE A 118 1.72 4.52 17.38
C PHE A 118 0.78 5.16 16.35
N VAL A 119 1.04 6.44 16.07
CA VAL A 119 0.49 7.21 14.95
C VAL A 119 1.68 7.57 14.07
N VAL A 120 1.78 6.98 12.91
CA VAL A 120 3.00 7.05 12.09
C VAL A 120 2.75 7.82 10.77
N PRO A 121 3.53 8.88 10.49
CA PRO A 121 3.44 9.63 9.23
C PRO A 121 4.23 8.94 8.11
N TRP A 122 3.76 7.79 7.67
CA TRP A 122 4.41 6.96 6.64
C TRP A 122 4.83 7.77 5.42
N THR A 123 6.10 7.65 5.04
CA THR A 123 6.80 8.58 4.14
C THR A 123 6.26 8.55 2.71
N VAL A 124 6.07 7.37 2.14
CA VAL A 124 5.68 7.20 0.72
C VAL A 124 4.34 7.88 0.43
N THR A 125 3.33 7.57 1.23
CA THR A 125 1.99 8.13 1.01
C THR A 125 1.90 9.60 1.39
N THR A 126 2.70 10.07 2.35
CA THR A 126 2.83 11.49 2.68
C THR A 126 3.43 12.28 1.51
N LEU A 127 4.55 11.82 0.94
CA LEU A 127 5.18 12.45 -0.23
C LEU A 127 4.24 12.52 -1.44
N LEU A 128 3.50 11.45 -1.70
CA LEU A 128 2.53 11.43 -2.81
C LEU A 128 1.40 12.45 -2.59
N GLU A 129 0.88 12.55 -1.38
CA GLU A 129 -0.18 13.52 -1.06
C GLU A 129 0.33 14.96 -1.12
N GLU A 130 1.51 15.25 -0.59
CA GLU A 130 2.17 16.56 -0.68
C GLU A 130 2.43 16.97 -2.13
N ALA A 131 2.75 16.00 -3.00
CA ALA A 131 2.86 16.21 -4.44
C ALA A 131 1.48 16.32 -5.14
N GLY A 132 0.37 16.30 -4.40
CA GLY A 132 -0.99 16.46 -4.94
C GLY A 132 -1.58 15.21 -5.60
N PHE A 133 -1.00 14.05 -5.40
CA PHE A 133 -1.62 12.78 -5.77
C PHE A 133 -2.73 12.42 -4.79
N ILE A 134 -3.76 11.76 -5.30
CA ILE A 134 -4.95 11.38 -4.53
C ILE A 134 -4.96 9.87 -4.37
N ASP A 135 -5.00 9.40 -3.12
CA ASP A 135 -5.28 8.00 -2.79
C ASP A 135 -6.71 7.66 -3.24
N SER A 136 -6.84 6.79 -4.23
CA SER A 136 -8.12 6.46 -4.84
C SER A 136 -9.07 5.75 -3.87
N TYR A 137 -8.53 4.89 -2.99
CA TYR A 137 -9.32 4.16 -2.01
C TYR A 137 -9.84 5.10 -0.91
N ARG A 138 -8.97 5.92 -0.31
CA ARG A 138 -9.35 6.89 0.71
C ARG A 138 -10.20 8.04 0.16
N LYS A 139 -10.15 8.29 -1.16
CA LYS A 139 -11.08 9.22 -1.83
C LYS A 139 -12.51 8.70 -1.82
N ILE A 140 -12.71 7.41 -1.97
CA ILE A 140 -14.04 6.75 -1.95
C ILE A 140 -14.46 6.43 -0.53
N TYR A 141 -13.53 5.89 0.27
CA TYR A 141 -13.76 5.43 1.64
C TYR A 141 -12.85 6.18 2.63
N PRO A 142 -13.22 7.38 3.07
CA PRO A 142 -12.33 8.23 3.86
C PRO A 142 -12.12 7.77 5.31
N ASN A 143 -12.93 6.82 5.81
CA ASN A 143 -12.85 6.35 7.19
C ASN A 143 -12.19 4.96 7.29
N PRO A 144 -10.93 4.87 7.77
CA PRO A 144 -10.20 3.61 7.88
C PRO A 144 -10.78 2.66 8.94
N LEU A 145 -11.60 3.14 9.88
CA LEU A 145 -12.25 2.27 10.87
C LEU A 145 -13.38 1.44 10.28
N THR A 146 -14.06 1.95 9.27
CA THR A 146 -15.17 1.25 8.61
C THR A 146 -14.74 0.54 7.33
N HIS A 147 -13.73 1.07 6.68
CA HIS A 147 -13.14 0.55 5.45
C HIS A 147 -11.62 0.54 5.60
N PRO A 148 -11.05 -0.39 6.36
CA PRO A 148 -9.59 -0.49 6.53
C PRO A 148 -8.88 -0.71 5.19
N GLY A 149 -9.49 -1.48 4.30
CA GLY A 149 -8.95 -1.72 2.97
C GLY A 149 -7.73 -2.63 2.97
N PHE A 150 -7.62 -3.54 3.93
CA PHE A 150 -6.46 -4.43 4.06
C PHE A 150 -6.19 -5.21 2.79
N THR A 151 -4.99 -5.05 2.29
CA THR A 151 -4.50 -5.79 1.13
C THR A 151 -3.55 -6.91 1.50
N TYR A 152 -2.95 -6.85 2.69
CA TYR A 152 -1.98 -7.82 3.18
C TYR A 152 -2.22 -8.14 4.67
N PRO A 153 -1.97 -9.37 5.15
CA PRO A 153 -1.84 -10.60 4.36
C PRO A 153 -3.21 -11.17 3.98
N SER A 154 -3.34 -11.55 2.71
CA SER A 154 -4.52 -12.24 2.19
C SER A 154 -4.46 -13.72 2.50
N ASP A 155 -5.61 -14.36 2.68
CA ASP A 155 -5.64 -15.82 2.71
C ASP A 155 -5.28 -16.42 1.36
N ASN A 156 -4.65 -17.57 1.40
CA ASN A 156 -4.35 -18.43 0.26
C ASN A 156 -4.53 -19.89 0.70
N LEU A 157 -5.62 -20.50 0.25
CA LEU A 157 -6.00 -21.87 0.64
C LEU A 157 -4.99 -22.95 0.18
N ALA A 158 -4.10 -22.63 -0.76
CA ALA A 158 -3.01 -23.52 -1.17
C ALA A 158 -1.82 -23.54 -0.21
N LYS A 159 -1.83 -22.69 0.82
CA LYS A 159 -0.79 -22.59 1.85
C LYS A 159 -1.38 -22.69 3.24
N THR A 160 -0.58 -23.12 4.20
CA THR A 160 -0.95 -22.99 5.61
C THR A 160 -0.70 -21.54 6.09
N PRO A 161 -1.46 -21.05 7.06
CA PRO A 161 -1.31 -19.67 7.55
C PRO A 161 0.12 -19.29 7.95
N GLU A 162 0.85 -20.23 8.54
CA GLU A 162 2.24 -20.01 8.98
C GLU A 162 3.22 -19.76 7.83
N LYS A 163 2.82 -20.09 6.59
CA LYS A 163 3.64 -19.86 5.38
C LYS A 163 3.31 -18.55 4.66
N ILE A 164 2.34 -17.81 5.15
CA ILE A 164 1.87 -16.53 4.58
C ILE A 164 1.77 -15.45 5.66
N THR A 165 2.60 -15.55 6.70
CA THR A 165 2.77 -14.55 7.76
C THR A 165 4.25 -14.34 8.03
N TRP A 166 4.66 -13.10 8.26
CA TRP A 166 6.01 -12.72 8.67
C TRP A 166 6.10 -12.38 10.14
N ALA A 167 4.97 -12.01 10.76
CA ALA A 167 4.85 -11.70 12.18
C ALA A 167 3.80 -12.64 12.85
N PRO A 168 4.12 -13.92 13.07
CA PRO A 168 3.15 -14.97 13.39
C PRO A 168 2.37 -14.77 14.70
N LYS A 169 2.81 -13.88 15.59
CA LYS A 169 2.10 -13.54 16.82
C LYS A 169 1.37 -12.19 16.76
N ALA A 170 1.52 -11.45 15.66
CA ALA A 170 0.93 -10.13 15.48
C ALA A 170 -0.31 -10.13 14.58
N ASP A 171 -1.13 -9.10 14.70
CA ASP A 171 -2.07 -8.70 13.67
C ASP A 171 -1.33 -7.80 12.68
N GLU A 172 -0.82 -8.39 11.61
CA GLU A 172 0.00 -7.70 10.61
C GLU A 172 -0.80 -7.12 9.45
N ARG A 173 -2.15 -7.11 9.56
CA ARG A 173 -3.00 -6.57 8.50
C ARG A 173 -2.72 -5.10 8.25
N ASP A 174 -2.42 -4.80 7.00
CA ASP A 174 -2.26 -3.42 6.51
C ASP A 174 -2.73 -3.28 5.06
N ARG A 175 -2.97 -2.07 4.67
CA ARG A 175 -3.14 -1.66 3.29
C ARG A 175 -1.79 -1.15 2.78
N ILE A 176 -1.12 -1.97 1.98
CA ILE A 176 0.20 -1.66 1.39
C ILE A 176 0.17 -1.66 -0.15
N ASP A 177 -0.94 -2.11 -0.75
CA ASP A 177 -1.19 -2.01 -2.19
C ASP A 177 -2.10 -0.81 -2.48
N PHE A 178 -1.67 0.05 -3.37
CA PHE A 178 -2.32 1.33 -3.63
C PHE A 178 -2.55 1.59 -5.11
N ILE A 179 -3.50 2.50 -5.39
CA ILE A 179 -3.62 3.22 -6.65
C ILE A 179 -3.77 4.70 -6.32
N PHE A 180 -2.75 5.50 -6.63
CA PHE A 180 -2.80 6.95 -6.56
C PHE A 180 -2.96 7.55 -7.95
N TYR A 181 -3.55 8.74 -8.02
CA TYR A 181 -3.75 9.41 -9.30
C TYR A 181 -3.65 10.94 -9.20
N LYS A 182 -3.27 11.58 -10.30
CA LYS A 182 -3.25 13.04 -10.46
C LYS A 182 -3.50 13.41 -11.93
N GLY A 183 -4.20 14.51 -12.18
CA GLY A 183 -4.38 15.06 -13.51
C GLY A 183 -5.78 15.66 -13.76
N LYS A 184 -5.84 16.62 -14.69
CA LYS A 184 -7.07 17.34 -15.01
C LYS A 184 -8.15 16.41 -15.58
N GLY A 185 -9.32 16.39 -14.97
CA GLY A 185 -10.46 15.60 -15.42
C GLY A 185 -10.42 14.12 -15.05
N LEU A 186 -9.37 13.65 -14.37
CA LEU A 186 -9.28 12.28 -13.84
C LEU A 186 -9.89 12.23 -12.44
N LYS A 187 -10.84 11.31 -12.22
CA LYS A 187 -11.53 11.16 -10.93
C LYS A 187 -11.80 9.68 -10.65
N ALA A 188 -11.45 9.21 -9.48
CA ALA A 188 -11.89 7.89 -8.99
C ALA A 188 -13.42 7.92 -8.78
N LYS A 189 -14.11 6.89 -9.25
CA LYS A 189 -15.56 6.74 -9.19
C LYS A 189 -15.99 5.58 -8.31
N LYS A 190 -15.22 4.51 -8.32
CA LYS A 190 -15.45 3.31 -7.51
C LYS A 190 -14.09 2.69 -7.18
N ALA A 191 -14.00 2.09 -5.99
CA ALA A 191 -12.86 1.28 -5.57
C ALA A 191 -13.39 0.02 -4.89
N VAL A 192 -12.82 -1.14 -5.20
CA VAL A 192 -13.17 -2.42 -4.57
C VAL A 192 -11.90 -3.24 -4.37
N LEU A 193 -11.86 -4.03 -3.32
CA LEU A 193 -10.80 -5.03 -3.13
C LEU A 193 -11.06 -6.25 -4.02
N PHE A 194 -10.01 -6.83 -4.55
CA PHE A 194 -10.06 -8.03 -5.38
C PHE A 194 -9.22 -9.12 -4.72
N GLY A 195 -9.87 -10.17 -4.25
CA GLY A 195 -9.26 -11.26 -3.50
C GLY A 195 -10.21 -11.87 -2.48
N PRO A 196 -9.75 -12.85 -1.69
CA PRO A 196 -10.52 -13.42 -0.57
C PRO A 196 -10.91 -12.34 0.44
N LYS A 197 -12.00 -12.54 1.15
CA LYS A 197 -12.34 -11.70 2.31
C LYS A 197 -11.43 -11.97 3.49
N GLU A 198 -11.02 -13.21 3.64
CA GLU A 198 -10.19 -13.67 4.73
C GLU A 198 -8.79 -13.05 4.68
N SER A 199 -8.25 -12.80 5.85
CA SER A 199 -6.88 -12.39 6.08
C SER A 199 -6.19 -13.33 7.07
N ILE A 200 -4.88 -13.24 7.19
CA ILE A 200 -4.13 -13.99 8.21
C ILE A 200 -3.86 -13.05 9.39
N VAL A 201 -4.24 -13.47 10.57
CA VAL A 201 -4.02 -12.77 11.84
C VAL A 201 -3.47 -13.76 12.85
N ARG A 202 -2.29 -13.52 13.41
CA ARG A 202 -1.63 -14.42 14.38
C ARG A 202 -1.63 -15.87 13.92
N SER A 203 -1.19 -16.08 12.66
CA SER A 203 -1.16 -17.40 12.00
C SER A 203 -2.52 -18.11 11.92
N GLN A 204 -3.61 -17.36 11.90
CA GLN A 204 -4.95 -17.92 11.76
C GLN A 204 -5.74 -17.22 10.65
N ARG A 205 -6.60 -17.96 9.96
CA ARG A 205 -7.55 -17.40 9.02
C ARG A 205 -8.65 -16.65 9.75
N VAL A 206 -8.82 -15.39 9.43
CA VAL A 206 -9.84 -14.51 10.01
C VAL A 206 -10.67 -13.87 8.91
N GLU A 207 -11.99 -14.04 8.98
CA GLU A 207 -12.91 -13.39 8.05
C GLU A 207 -12.92 -11.86 8.29
N GLU A 208 -12.94 -11.10 7.21
CA GLU A 208 -13.07 -9.65 7.30
C GLU A 208 -14.51 -9.24 7.62
N THR A 209 -14.64 -8.43 8.66
CA THR A 209 -15.94 -7.95 9.17
C THR A 209 -16.17 -6.46 8.90
N SER A 210 -15.26 -5.80 8.19
CA SER A 210 -15.39 -4.39 7.80
C SER A 210 -16.51 -4.17 6.77
N LYS A 211 -16.69 -2.93 6.36
CA LYS A 211 -17.63 -2.55 5.29
C LYS A 211 -16.96 -2.52 3.91
N ASP A 212 -15.75 -3.03 3.79
CA ASP A 212 -15.03 -3.09 2.52
C ASP A 212 -15.80 -3.92 1.49
N GLU A 213 -15.84 -3.43 0.25
CA GLU A 213 -16.41 -4.16 -0.86
C GLU A 213 -15.36 -5.07 -1.50
N PHE A 214 -15.74 -6.34 -1.77
CA PHE A 214 -14.87 -7.34 -2.35
C PHE A 214 -15.41 -7.88 -3.67
N ILE A 215 -14.51 -8.14 -4.62
CA ILE A 215 -14.71 -9.09 -5.72
C ILE A 215 -13.95 -10.34 -5.34
N VAL A 216 -14.70 -11.35 -4.87
CA VAL A 216 -14.11 -12.62 -4.43
C VAL A 216 -13.86 -13.51 -5.65
N PRO A 217 -12.65 -14.09 -5.80
CA PRO A 217 -12.35 -15.01 -6.88
C PRO A 217 -13.17 -16.31 -6.75
N LEU A 218 -13.44 -16.94 -7.88
CA LEU A 218 -14.18 -18.22 -7.92
C LEU A 218 -13.28 -19.43 -7.68
N ASP A 219 -11.98 -19.26 -7.69
CA ASP A 219 -11.00 -20.33 -7.58
C ASP A 219 -9.89 -19.95 -6.60
N VAL A 220 -8.85 -20.79 -6.48
CA VAL A 220 -7.74 -20.58 -5.58
C VAL A 220 -7.06 -19.24 -5.84
N TRP A 221 -6.93 -18.45 -4.79
CA TRP A 221 -6.18 -17.18 -4.83
C TRP A 221 -4.68 -17.47 -4.78
N PRO A 222 -3.87 -16.97 -5.73
CA PRO A 222 -2.50 -17.45 -5.90
C PRO A 222 -1.45 -16.72 -5.06
N THR A 223 -1.84 -15.64 -4.36
CA THR A 223 -0.90 -14.73 -3.65
C THR A 223 -1.37 -14.46 -2.22
N ASP A 224 -0.50 -13.91 -1.41
CA ASP A 224 -0.75 -13.41 -0.05
C ASP A 224 -1.16 -11.91 -0.01
N HIS A 225 -1.34 -11.28 -1.16
CA HIS A 225 -1.90 -9.95 -1.29
C HIS A 225 -3.30 -9.97 -1.90
N LYS A 226 -4.14 -8.99 -1.54
CA LYS A 226 -5.36 -8.63 -2.27
C LYS A 226 -5.05 -7.50 -3.23
N GLY A 227 -5.69 -7.50 -4.39
CA GLY A 227 -5.60 -6.40 -5.34
C GLY A 227 -6.59 -5.27 -5.03
N LEU A 228 -6.33 -4.09 -5.58
CA LEU A 228 -7.25 -2.96 -5.60
C LEU A 228 -7.70 -2.69 -7.04
N LEU A 229 -9.01 -2.67 -7.27
CA LEU A 229 -9.61 -2.30 -8.55
C LEU A 229 -10.28 -0.94 -8.44
N VAL A 230 -9.86 0.02 -9.26
CA VAL A 230 -10.43 1.37 -9.28
C VAL A 230 -11.02 1.69 -10.65
N THR A 231 -12.25 2.18 -10.65
CA THR A 231 -12.88 2.75 -11.86
C THR A 231 -12.67 4.24 -11.89
N PHE A 232 -12.10 4.75 -12.98
CA PHE A 232 -11.88 6.17 -13.20
C PHE A 232 -12.82 6.76 -14.25
N ILE A 233 -13.21 8.02 -14.06
CA ILE A 233 -13.74 8.89 -15.12
C ILE A 233 -12.57 9.73 -15.62
N CYS A 234 -12.40 9.77 -16.94
CA CYS A 234 -11.41 10.59 -17.63
C CYS A 234 -12.13 11.54 -18.61
N LYS A 235 -12.25 12.82 -18.21
CA LYS A 235 -12.91 13.90 -18.99
C LYS A 235 -11.90 14.84 -19.61
#